data_ff6216b26ce815f39ac3037993dea888
#
_entry.id   ff6216b26ce815f39ac3037993dea888
#
_cell.length_a   1.000
_cell.length_b   1.000
_cell.length_c   1.000
_cell.angle_alpha   90.00
_cell.angle_beta   90.00
_cell.angle_gamma   90.00
#
_symmetry.space_group_name_H-M   'P 1'
#
loop_
_entity.id
_entity.type
_entity.pdbx_description
1 polymer ?
#
loop_
_entity_poly.entity_id
_entity_poly.type
_entity_poly.pdbx_seq_one_letter_code
_entity_poly.pdbx_strand_id
1 'polypeptide(L)'
;MNLKIGVFALVAGLVGAVLFSQSQRPAAMPELNGAVGWLNSGPLTAKSLRGKVVLVNFWTYTCINSLRPMPYVKSWAEKYKDAGLVVIGVHTPEFAFEKDRKNIENAVKDLGVTYPVAIDSDYRIWQAFNNKYWPAHYFIDAKGQIRYHHFGEGEYDTSEKVIQDLLAEAKGEQAANQPVMPEVKIAAMPQEG
;
A
#
# COMPACT_ATOMS: atom_id res chain seq x y z
N MET A 1 -18.96 67.70 -46.75
CA MET A 1 -19.70 66.70 -45.98
C MET A 1 -18.72 65.49 -45.85
N ASN A 2 -17.89 65.51 -44.82
CA ASN A 2 -16.79 64.54 -44.65
C ASN A 2 -17.17 63.47 -43.63
N LEU A 3 -17.36 62.25 -44.11
CA LEU A 3 -17.69 61.10 -43.30
C LEU A 3 -16.36 60.44 -42.84
N LYS A 4 -16.04 60.51 -41.49
CA LYS A 4 -14.93 59.82 -40.89
C LYS A 4 -15.39 58.43 -40.49
N ILE A 5 -14.81 57.41 -41.13
CA ILE A 5 -15.02 56.03 -40.80
C ILE A 5 -13.96 55.68 -39.68
N GLY A 6 -14.46 55.45 -38.49
CA GLY A 6 -13.63 54.96 -37.38
C GLY A 6 -13.42 53.44 -37.48
N VAL A 7 -12.15 53.02 -37.54
CA VAL A 7 -11.76 51.61 -37.46
C VAL A 7 -11.67 51.21 -36.00
N PHE A 8 -12.58 50.33 -35.54
CA PHE A 8 -12.44 49.67 -34.23
C PHE A 8 -11.58 48.42 -34.39
N ALA A 9 -10.40 48.46 -33.82
CA ALA A 9 -9.56 47.28 -33.70
C ALA A 9 -10.04 46.42 -32.53
N LEU A 10 -10.56 45.23 -32.84
CA LEU A 10 -10.91 44.20 -31.85
C LEU A 10 -9.63 43.48 -31.46
N VAL A 11 -9.14 43.72 -30.23
CA VAL A 11 -8.05 42.93 -29.60
C VAL A 11 -8.69 41.70 -28.98
N ALA A 12 -8.63 40.59 -29.67
CA ALA A 12 -9.03 39.29 -29.13
C ALA A 12 -7.89 38.78 -28.20
N GLY A 13 -8.07 38.96 -26.89
CA GLY A 13 -7.20 38.38 -25.88
C GLY A 13 -7.37 36.85 -25.80
N LEU A 14 -6.39 36.10 -26.30
CA LEU A 14 -6.27 34.66 -26.07
C LEU A 14 -5.91 34.42 -24.60
N VAL A 15 -6.92 34.15 -23.75
CA VAL A 15 -6.72 33.60 -22.44
C VAL A 15 -6.42 32.10 -22.61
N GLY A 16 -5.14 31.76 -22.68
CA GLY A 16 -4.69 30.38 -22.66
C GLY A 16 -5.02 29.76 -21.29
N ALA A 17 -6.06 28.93 -21.23
CA ALA A 17 -6.33 28.10 -20.09
C ALA A 17 -5.23 27.05 -19.98
N VAL A 18 -4.25 27.28 -19.11
CA VAL A 18 -3.27 26.27 -18.70
C VAL A 18 -4.03 25.25 -17.83
N LEU A 19 -4.48 24.18 -18.46
CA LEU A 19 -5.00 23.03 -17.76
C LEU A 19 -3.83 22.39 -17.01
N PHE A 20 -3.63 22.76 -15.74
CA PHE A 20 -2.83 21.99 -14.83
C PHE A 20 -3.50 20.63 -14.66
N SER A 21 -2.97 19.61 -15.35
CA SER A 21 -3.26 18.23 -15.02
C SER A 21 -2.84 18.04 -13.58
N GLN A 22 -3.79 18.08 -12.64
CA GLN A 22 -3.57 17.67 -11.27
C GLN A 22 -3.31 16.17 -11.32
N SER A 23 -2.05 15.77 -11.38
CA SER A 23 -1.63 14.43 -11.05
C SER A 23 -2.21 14.14 -9.65
N GLN A 24 -3.26 13.34 -9.60
CA GLN A 24 -3.91 12.99 -8.33
C GLN A 24 -2.84 12.30 -7.49
N ARG A 25 -2.50 12.91 -6.36
CA ARG A 25 -1.56 12.30 -5.42
C ARG A 25 -2.13 10.95 -5.00
N PRO A 26 -1.30 9.88 -4.96
CA PRO A 26 -1.76 8.60 -4.47
C PRO A 26 -2.43 8.75 -3.10
N ALA A 27 -3.54 8.05 -2.90
CA ALA A 27 -4.27 8.11 -1.65
C ALA A 27 -3.43 7.54 -0.50
N ALA A 28 -3.44 8.21 0.65
CA ALA A 28 -2.78 7.66 1.83
C ALA A 28 -3.51 6.41 2.33
N MET A 29 -2.74 5.44 2.84
CA MET A 29 -3.30 4.26 3.50
C MET A 29 -4.15 4.70 4.70
N PRO A 30 -5.41 4.28 4.78
CA PRO A 30 -6.26 4.52 5.93
C PRO A 30 -5.72 3.87 7.21
N GLU A 31 -6.13 4.38 8.38
CA GLU A 31 -5.80 3.78 9.66
C GLU A 31 -6.49 2.41 9.84
N LEU A 32 -5.82 1.52 10.59
CA LEU A 32 -6.32 0.18 10.90
C LEU A 32 -6.97 0.09 12.30
N ASN A 33 -7.21 1.21 12.93
CA ASN A 33 -7.78 1.33 14.28
C ASN A 33 -9.25 0.89 14.38
N GLY A 34 -9.86 0.55 13.24
CA GLY A 34 -11.19 -0.05 13.18
C GLY A 34 -11.26 -1.54 13.55
N ALA A 35 -10.11 -2.22 13.65
CA ALA A 35 -10.05 -3.63 14.03
C ALA A 35 -10.59 -3.85 15.44
N VAL A 36 -11.50 -4.81 15.60
CA VAL A 36 -12.02 -5.22 16.93
C VAL A 36 -11.09 -6.20 17.65
N GLY A 37 -10.05 -6.66 16.98
CA GLY A 37 -9.00 -7.54 17.51
C GLY A 37 -7.93 -7.82 16.48
N TRP A 38 -6.85 -8.44 16.93
CA TRP A 38 -5.72 -8.85 16.10
C TRP A 38 -5.31 -10.28 16.42
N LEU A 39 -4.81 -11.00 15.39
CA LEU A 39 -4.18 -12.30 15.50
C LEU A 39 -2.77 -12.22 14.91
N ASN A 40 -1.86 -13.05 15.40
CA ASN A 40 -0.46 -13.14 15.01
C ASN A 40 0.38 -11.86 15.28
N SER A 41 -0.22 -10.79 15.78
CA SER A 41 0.47 -9.56 16.18
C SER A 41 -0.36 -8.75 17.17
N GLY A 42 0.25 -7.71 17.75
CA GLY A 42 -0.48 -6.60 18.35
C GLY A 42 -1.06 -5.66 17.30
N PRO A 43 -1.80 -4.62 17.73
CA PRO A 43 -2.35 -3.61 16.84
C PRO A 43 -1.27 -2.91 16.01
N LEU A 44 -1.50 -2.82 14.69
CA LEU A 44 -0.66 -2.06 13.76
C LEU A 44 -1.35 -0.75 13.38
N THR A 45 -0.56 0.27 13.12
CA THR A 45 -1.03 1.60 12.72
C THR A 45 -0.33 2.04 11.43
N ALA A 46 -0.93 2.93 10.66
CA ALA A 46 -0.28 3.52 9.48
C ALA A 46 1.07 4.16 9.85
N LYS A 47 1.18 4.75 11.06
CA LYS A 47 2.43 5.32 11.56
C LYS A 47 3.51 4.27 11.81
N SER A 48 3.17 3.13 12.43
CA SER A 48 4.15 2.05 12.74
C SER A 48 4.63 1.33 11.49
N LEU A 49 3.92 1.46 10.37
CA LEU A 49 4.22 0.85 9.08
C LEU A 49 5.06 1.74 8.16
N ARG A 50 5.37 2.98 8.56
CA ARG A 50 6.22 3.87 7.76
C ARG A 50 7.60 3.25 7.54
N GLY A 51 8.12 3.38 6.33
CA GLY A 51 9.40 2.76 5.93
C GLY A 51 9.27 1.30 5.51
N LYS A 52 8.05 0.73 5.55
CA LYS A 52 7.75 -0.63 5.08
C LYS A 52 6.84 -0.59 3.86
N VAL A 53 7.03 -1.52 2.95
CA VAL A 53 6.05 -1.83 1.92
C VAL A 53 4.96 -2.67 2.57
N VAL A 54 3.68 -2.33 2.32
CA VAL A 54 2.56 -3.02 2.97
C VAL A 54 1.63 -3.60 1.91
N LEU A 55 1.26 -4.86 2.08
CA LEU A 55 0.16 -5.50 1.37
C LEU A 55 -1.01 -5.69 2.34
N VAL A 56 -2.10 -4.97 2.09
CA VAL A 56 -3.38 -5.22 2.80
C VAL A 56 -4.24 -6.13 1.95
N ASN A 57 -4.57 -7.31 2.51
CA ASN A 57 -5.39 -8.33 1.88
C ASN A 57 -6.74 -8.44 2.61
N PHE A 58 -7.82 -7.97 1.99
CA PHE A 58 -9.18 -8.20 2.48
C PHE A 58 -9.65 -9.61 2.11
N TRP A 59 -10.11 -10.37 3.09
CA TRP A 59 -10.50 -11.75 2.90
C TRP A 59 -11.54 -12.21 3.91
N THR A 60 -12.18 -13.33 3.62
CA THR A 60 -12.98 -14.08 4.59
C THR A 60 -12.80 -15.58 4.37
N TYR A 61 -12.99 -16.38 5.42
CA TYR A 61 -12.57 -17.78 5.42
C TYR A 61 -13.55 -18.73 4.72
N THR A 62 -14.77 -18.32 4.38
CA THR A 62 -15.71 -19.16 3.62
C THR A 62 -15.77 -18.79 2.13
N CYS A 63 -15.22 -17.65 1.73
CA CYS A 63 -15.22 -17.23 0.34
C CYS A 63 -14.12 -17.94 -0.44
N ILE A 64 -14.50 -18.82 -1.36
CA ILE A 64 -13.54 -19.57 -2.18
C ILE A 64 -12.60 -18.64 -2.96
N ASN A 65 -13.10 -17.48 -3.42
CA ASN A 65 -12.31 -16.51 -4.15
C ASN A 65 -11.26 -15.84 -3.24
N SER A 66 -11.49 -15.77 -1.92
CA SER A 66 -10.51 -15.34 -0.93
C SER A 66 -9.46 -16.42 -0.64
N LEU A 67 -9.85 -17.69 -0.71
CA LEU A 67 -8.96 -18.81 -0.38
C LEU A 67 -7.98 -19.14 -1.51
N ARG A 68 -8.37 -19.00 -2.77
CA ARG A 68 -7.50 -19.29 -3.93
C ARG A 68 -6.25 -18.42 -4.01
N PRO A 69 -6.25 -17.11 -3.73
CA PRO A 69 -5.05 -16.29 -3.66
C PRO A 69 -4.16 -16.55 -2.43
N MET A 70 -4.71 -17.18 -1.38
CA MET A 70 -4.02 -17.35 -0.08
C MET A 70 -2.62 -17.98 -0.19
N PRO A 71 -2.36 -19.01 -1.00
CA PRO A 71 -1.00 -19.56 -1.17
C PRO A 71 0.00 -18.52 -1.66
N TYR A 72 -0.40 -17.64 -2.59
CA TYR A 72 0.44 -16.57 -3.11
C TYR A 72 0.73 -15.51 -2.04
N VAL A 73 -0.31 -15.04 -1.35
CA VAL A 73 -0.18 -14.05 -0.26
C VAL A 73 0.73 -14.57 0.84
N LYS A 74 0.61 -15.85 1.24
CA LYS A 74 1.49 -16.50 2.22
C LYS A 74 2.93 -16.59 1.72
N SER A 75 3.12 -16.96 0.45
CA SER A 75 4.43 -17.03 -0.18
C SER A 75 5.11 -15.65 -0.20
N TRP A 76 4.40 -14.60 -0.58
CA TRP A 76 4.94 -13.23 -0.56
C TRP A 76 5.28 -12.76 0.85
N ALA A 77 4.41 -13.06 1.83
CA ALA A 77 4.66 -12.72 3.22
C ALA A 77 5.98 -13.33 3.72
N GLU A 78 6.26 -14.60 3.41
CA GLU A 78 7.48 -15.29 3.81
C GLU A 78 8.70 -14.83 3.00
N LYS A 79 8.57 -14.76 1.67
CA LYS A 79 9.65 -14.46 0.73
C LYS A 79 10.23 -13.05 0.93
N TYR A 80 9.36 -12.06 1.22
CA TYR A 80 9.75 -10.66 1.22
C TYR A 80 9.79 -10.01 2.61
N LYS A 81 9.55 -10.77 3.70
CA LYS A 81 9.57 -10.22 5.07
C LYS A 81 10.88 -9.51 5.40
N ASP A 82 12.01 -10.14 5.10
CA ASP A 82 13.33 -9.59 5.40
C ASP A 82 13.71 -8.45 4.44
N ALA A 83 13.05 -8.36 3.29
CA ALA A 83 13.19 -7.26 2.35
C ALA A 83 12.38 -6.03 2.77
N GLY A 84 11.48 -6.14 3.76
CA GLY A 84 10.71 -5.04 4.30
C GLY A 84 9.23 -5.03 3.91
N LEU A 85 8.70 -6.15 3.35
CA LEU A 85 7.26 -6.32 3.14
C LEU A 85 6.57 -6.69 4.46
N VAL A 86 5.47 -6.03 4.75
CA VAL A 86 4.51 -6.40 5.79
C VAL A 86 3.19 -6.77 5.12
N VAL A 87 2.75 -8.01 5.26
CA VAL A 87 1.42 -8.43 4.83
C VAL A 87 0.46 -8.33 6.02
N ILE A 88 -0.72 -7.77 5.78
CA ILE A 88 -1.80 -7.65 6.77
C ILE A 88 -3.07 -8.23 6.15
N GLY A 89 -3.56 -9.33 6.71
CA GLY A 89 -4.89 -9.83 6.38
C GLY A 89 -5.94 -9.01 7.12
N VAL A 90 -6.91 -8.47 6.42
CA VAL A 90 -8.09 -7.85 7.02
C VAL A 90 -9.25 -8.82 6.83
N HIS A 91 -9.60 -9.53 7.92
CA HIS A 91 -10.74 -10.43 7.89
C HIS A 91 -12.02 -9.63 8.08
N THR A 92 -12.77 -9.45 7.00
CA THR A 92 -14.06 -8.76 7.01
C THR A 92 -15.14 -9.80 6.67
N PRO A 93 -16.15 -10.02 7.53
CA PRO A 93 -17.13 -11.09 7.35
C PRO A 93 -18.07 -10.82 6.19
N GLU A 94 -18.40 -11.87 5.41
CA GLU A 94 -19.50 -11.86 4.44
C GLU A 94 -20.81 -12.32 5.11
N PHE A 95 -20.70 -13.27 6.04
CA PHE A 95 -21.83 -13.86 6.77
C PHE A 95 -21.75 -13.60 8.27
N ALA A 96 -22.90 -13.64 8.95
CA ALA A 96 -22.99 -13.34 10.38
C ALA A 96 -22.11 -14.26 11.26
N PHE A 97 -22.00 -15.54 10.94
CA PHE A 97 -21.21 -16.51 11.69
C PHE A 97 -19.69 -16.29 11.55
N GLU A 98 -19.26 -15.56 10.52
CA GLU A 98 -17.84 -15.19 10.32
C GLU A 98 -17.37 -14.07 11.26
N LYS A 99 -18.30 -13.44 12.01
CA LYS A 99 -17.97 -12.46 13.05
C LYS A 99 -17.44 -13.12 14.32
N ASP A 100 -17.71 -14.41 14.52
CA ASP A 100 -17.29 -15.13 15.72
C ASP A 100 -15.76 -15.24 15.74
N ARG A 101 -15.15 -14.70 16.79
CA ARG A 101 -13.71 -14.63 16.95
C ARG A 101 -13.06 -16.03 16.94
N LYS A 102 -13.70 -17.02 17.58
CA LYS A 102 -13.17 -18.39 17.66
C LYS A 102 -13.14 -19.05 16.28
N ASN A 103 -14.15 -18.79 15.45
CA ASN A 103 -14.19 -19.28 14.08
C ASN A 103 -13.05 -18.66 13.26
N ILE A 104 -12.80 -17.36 13.43
CA ILE A 104 -11.68 -16.68 12.75
C ILE A 104 -10.32 -17.24 13.20
N GLU A 105 -10.13 -17.45 14.52
CA GLU A 105 -8.91 -18.03 15.09
C GLU A 105 -8.66 -19.44 14.54
N ASN A 106 -9.69 -20.27 14.48
CA ASN A 106 -9.60 -21.61 13.91
C ASN A 106 -9.24 -21.55 12.42
N ALA A 107 -9.91 -20.70 11.65
CA ALA A 107 -9.63 -20.54 10.22
C ALA A 107 -8.21 -20.04 9.95
N VAL A 108 -7.73 -19.07 10.70
CA VAL A 108 -6.34 -18.56 10.59
C VAL A 108 -5.34 -19.70 10.85
N LYS A 109 -5.59 -20.52 11.86
CA LYS A 109 -4.75 -21.68 12.18
C LYS A 109 -4.81 -22.77 11.11
N ASP A 110 -6.02 -23.17 10.69
CA ASP A 110 -6.24 -24.26 9.74
C ASP A 110 -5.71 -23.91 8.34
N LEU A 111 -5.79 -22.64 7.95
CA LEU A 111 -5.23 -22.12 6.70
C LEU A 111 -3.72 -21.84 6.79
N GLY A 112 -3.12 -21.97 7.99
CA GLY A 112 -1.70 -21.70 8.21
C GLY A 112 -1.30 -20.26 7.91
N VAL A 113 -2.15 -19.29 8.28
CA VAL A 113 -1.85 -17.85 8.15
C VAL A 113 -0.98 -17.42 9.31
N THR A 114 0.23 -16.96 9.01
CA THR A 114 1.24 -16.54 10.00
C THR A 114 1.47 -15.05 10.09
N TYR A 115 1.08 -14.29 9.05
CA TYR A 115 1.16 -12.84 9.03
C TYR A 115 0.05 -12.20 9.89
N PRO A 116 0.20 -10.90 10.28
CA PRO A 116 -0.81 -10.17 11.05
C PRO A 116 -2.20 -10.22 10.44
N VAL A 117 -3.22 -10.45 11.27
CA VAL A 117 -4.62 -10.42 10.86
C VAL A 117 -5.40 -9.45 11.73
N ALA A 118 -5.95 -8.41 11.11
CA ALA A 118 -6.93 -7.51 11.70
C ALA A 118 -8.33 -8.10 11.59
N ILE A 119 -9.06 -8.17 12.69
CA ILE A 119 -10.46 -8.62 12.71
C ILE A 119 -11.36 -7.40 12.50
N ASP A 120 -11.99 -7.30 11.34
CA ASP A 120 -12.83 -6.17 10.93
C ASP A 120 -14.33 -6.53 10.95
N SER A 121 -14.81 -7.14 12.05
CA SER A 121 -16.18 -7.60 12.17
C SER A 121 -17.23 -6.48 12.05
N ASP A 122 -16.83 -5.22 12.25
CA ASP A 122 -17.68 -4.04 12.15
C ASP A 122 -17.53 -3.29 10.81
N TYR A 123 -16.74 -3.82 9.86
CA TYR A 123 -16.47 -3.23 8.54
C TYR A 123 -15.81 -1.84 8.57
N ARG A 124 -15.19 -1.44 9.67
CA ARG A 124 -14.61 -0.10 9.80
C ARG A 124 -13.38 0.09 8.92
N ILE A 125 -12.50 -0.95 8.84
CA ILE A 125 -11.33 -0.90 7.95
C ILE A 125 -11.81 -1.02 6.50
N TRP A 126 -12.75 -1.91 6.23
CA TRP A 126 -13.39 -2.06 4.91
C TRP A 126 -13.91 -0.73 4.38
N GLN A 127 -14.68 0.01 5.20
CA GLN A 127 -15.23 1.31 4.84
C GLN A 127 -14.15 2.37 4.66
N ALA A 128 -13.13 2.38 5.52
CA ALA A 128 -12.02 3.31 5.43
C ALA A 128 -11.23 3.17 4.12
N PHE A 129 -11.06 1.93 3.62
CA PHE A 129 -10.48 1.65 2.31
C PHE A 129 -11.46 1.83 1.15
N ASN A 130 -12.74 2.16 1.41
CA ASN A 130 -13.81 2.16 0.42
C ASN A 130 -13.85 0.84 -0.37
N ASN A 131 -13.54 -0.28 0.31
CA ASN A 131 -13.48 -1.60 -0.32
C ASN A 131 -14.89 -2.11 -0.64
N LYS A 132 -14.99 -2.98 -1.67
CA LYS A 132 -16.27 -3.52 -2.15
C LYS A 132 -16.19 -4.99 -2.57
N TYR A 133 -15.02 -5.61 -2.46
CA TYR A 133 -14.76 -6.93 -3.04
C TYR A 133 -14.02 -7.85 -2.08
N TRP A 134 -14.31 -9.14 -2.16
CA TRP A 134 -13.52 -10.23 -1.60
C TRP A 134 -13.02 -11.14 -2.72
N PRO A 135 -11.72 -11.40 -2.82
CA PRO A 135 -10.65 -10.70 -2.13
C PRO A 135 -10.38 -9.31 -2.72
N ALA A 136 -9.63 -8.49 -1.96
CA ALA A 136 -9.08 -7.24 -2.47
C ALA A 136 -7.68 -7.04 -1.90
N HIS A 137 -6.74 -6.65 -2.76
CA HIS A 137 -5.35 -6.43 -2.43
C HIS A 137 -5.00 -4.98 -2.63
N TYR A 138 -4.43 -4.32 -1.63
CA TYR A 138 -3.93 -2.95 -1.71
C TYR A 138 -2.44 -2.95 -1.43
N PHE A 139 -1.65 -2.35 -2.33
CA PHE A 139 -0.20 -2.29 -2.26
C PHE A 139 0.21 -0.87 -1.90
N ILE A 140 0.90 -0.74 -0.79
CA ILE A 140 1.24 0.53 -0.16
C ILE A 140 2.75 0.67 -0.12
N ASP A 141 3.27 1.84 -0.52
CA ASP A 141 4.69 2.14 -0.49
C ASP A 141 5.21 2.49 0.91
N ALA A 142 6.53 2.64 1.04
CA ALA A 142 7.18 2.98 2.30
C ALA A 142 6.77 4.35 2.87
N LYS A 143 6.19 5.22 2.02
CA LYS A 143 5.61 6.51 2.44
C LYS A 143 4.17 6.39 2.91
N GLY A 144 3.60 5.17 2.88
CA GLY A 144 2.23 4.88 3.28
C GLY A 144 1.20 5.36 2.26
N GLN A 145 1.54 5.36 0.98
CA GLN A 145 0.62 5.72 -0.11
C GLN A 145 0.19 4.46 -0.86
N ILE A 146 -1.10 4.34 -1.17
CA ILE A 146 -1.64 3.26 -1.99
C ILE A 146 -1.18 3.48 -3.43
N ARG A 147 -0.38 2.55 -3.96
CA ARG A 147 0.22 2.64 -5.30
C ARG A 147 -0.47 1.76 -6.32
N TYR A 148 -1.06 0.67 -5.85
CA TYR A 148 -1.77 -0.28 -6.70
C TYR A 148 -2.85 -0.99 -5.90
N HIS A 149 -3.88 -1.48 -6.57
CA HIS A 149 -4.86 -2.38 -6.00
C HIS A 149 -5.31 -3.40 -7.05
N HIS A 150 -5.64 -4.59 -6.57
CA HIS A 150 -6.23 -5.65 -7.38
C HIS A 150 -7.46 -6.21 -6.68
N PHE A 151 -8.54 -6.39 -7.42
CA PHE A 151 -9.81 -6.93 -6.90
C PHE A 151 -10.10 -8.28 -7.53
N GLY A 152 -10.45 -9.25 -6.70
CA GLY A 152 -10.72 -10.62 -7.13
C GLY A 152 -9.45 -11.49 -7.19
N GLU A 153 -9.59 -12.60 -7.89
CA GLU A 153 -8.53 -13.58 -8.12
C GLU A 153 -7.66 -13.20 -9.32
N GLY A 154 -6.47 -13.83 -9.41
CA GLY A 154 -5.58 -13.70 -10.58
C GLY A 154 -4.55 -12.59 -10.45
N GLU A 155 -3.94 -12.21 -11.56
CA GLU A 155 -2.89 -11.18 -11.69
C GLU A 155 -1.75 -11.34 -10.67
N TYR A 156 -1.40 -12.59 -10.31
CA TYR A 156 -0.42 -12.86 -9.26
C TYR A 156 0.98 -12.39 -9.64
N ASP A 157 1.38 -12.57 -10.91
CA ASP A 157 2.68 -12.11 -11.41
C ASP A 157 2.77 -10.58 -11.40
N THR A 158 1.70 -9.89 -11.82
CA THR A 158 1.59 -8.43 -11.76
C THR A 158 1.68 -7.94 -10.32
N SER A 159 0.93 -8.58 -9.41
CA SER A 159 0.93 -8.25 -7.99
C SER A 159 2.31 -8.45 -7.35
N GLU A 160 3.00 -9.54 -7.66
CA GLU A 160 4.36 -9.79 -7.17
C GLU A 160 5.36 -8.78 -7.74
N LYS A 161 5.24 -8.43 -9.01
CA LYS A 161 6.07 -7.38 -9.63
C LYS A 161 5.90 -6.03 -8.93
N VAL A 162 4.67 -5.64 -8.58
CA VAL A 162 4.41 -4.42 -7.81
C VAL A 162 5.10 -4.47 -6.45
N ILE A 163 5.05 -5.60 -5.73
CA ILE A 163 5.78 -5.77 -4.46
C ILE A 163 7.28 -5.53 -4.66
N GLN A 164 7.88 -6.15 -5.68
CA GLN A 164 9.30 -6.02 -5.97
C GLN A 164 9.70 -4.59 -6.30
N ASP A 165 8.92 -3.89 -7.11
CA ASP A 165 9.18 -2.50 -7.49
C ASP A 165 9.11 -1.56 -6.28
N LEU A 166 8.08 -1.70 -5.43
CA LEU A 166 7.94 -0.91 -4.21
C LEU A 166 9.07 -1.18 -3.21
N LEU A 167 9.52 -2.43 -3.09
CA LEU A 167 10.67 -2.77 -2.23
C LEU A 167 11.98 -2.19 -2.77
N ALA A 168 12.17 -2.15 -4.08
CA ALA A 168 13.32 -1.52 -4.70
C ALA A 168 13.31 0.01 -4.48
N GLU A 169 12.17 0.66 -4.65
CA GLU A 169 11.99 2.09 -4.33
C GLU A 169 12.34 2.38 -2.86
N ALA A 170 11.81 1.59 -1.92
CA ALA A 170 12.06 1.76 -0.49
C ALA A 170 13.54 1.64 -0.12
N LYS A 171 14.27 0.70 -0.74
CA LYS A 171 15.74 0.55 -0.55
C LYS A 171 16.51 1.76 -1.09
N GLY A 172 16.17 2.25 -2.27
CA GLY A 172 16.78 3.43 -2.86
C GLY A 172 16.60 4.68 -1.99
N GLU A 173 15.40 4.87 -1.43
CA GLU A 173 15.11 5.98 -0.52
C GLU A 173 15.85 5.87 0.81
N GLN A 174 15.98 4.67 1.38
CA GLN A 174 16.77 4.46 2.60
C GLN A 174 18.24 4.75 2.39
N ALA A 175 18.81 4.35 1.24
CA ALA A 175 20.20 4.64 0.89
C ALA A 175 20.44 6.14 0.69
N ALA A 176 19.50 6.85 0.06
CA ALA A 176 19.60 8.30 -0.16
C ALA A 176 19.48 9.12 1.13
N ASN A 177 18.80 8.58 2.16
CA ASN A 177 18.64 9.23 3.45
C ASN A 177 19.74 8.88 4.48
N GLN A 178 20.68 8.00 4.14
CA GLN A 178 21.84 7.75 5.02
C GLN A 178 22.81 8.95 4.97
N PRO A 179 23.32 9.42 6.13
CA PRO A 179 24.35 10.44 6.13
C PRO A 179 25.58 9.92 5.39
N VAL A 180 26.10 10.74 4.48
CA VAL A 180 27.36 10.41 3.80
C VAL A 180 28.44 10.27 4.86
N MET A 181 28.99 9.07 5.02
CA MET A 181 30.12 8.84 5.91
C MET A 181 31.28 9.71 5.43
N PRO A 182 31.89 10.54 6.31
CA PRO A 182 33.03 11.30 5.91
C PRO A 182 34.15 10.36 5.46
N GLU A 183 34.79 10.71 4.33
CA GLU A 183 35.91 9.97 3.77
C GLU A 183 36.96 9.79 4.85
N VAL A 184 37.22 8.57 5.28
CA VAL A 184 38.31 8.29 6.22
C VAL A 184 39.62 8.47 5.44
N LYS A 185 40.29 9.64 5.61
CA LYS A 185 41.65 9.84 5.12
C LYS A 185 42.54 8.86 5.86
N ILE A 186 42.93 7.79 5.19
CA ILE A 186 43.99 6.90 5.68
C ILE A 186 45.26 7.71 5.67
N ALA A 187 45.75 8.07 6.85
CA ALA A 187 47.05 8.70 6.99
C ALA A 187 48.10 7.76 6.40
N ALA A 188 48.87 8.26 5.47
CA ALA A 188 49.98 7.52 4.87
C ALA A 188 50.94 7.08 6.01
N MET A 189 51.18 5.76 6.08
CA MET A 189 52.18 5.22 7.01
C MET A 189 53.56 5.81 6.65
N PRO A 190 54.37 6.22 7.64
CA PRO A 190 55.75 6.62 7.39
C PRO A 190 56.50 5.45 6.76
N GLN A 191 57.19 5.70 5.65
CA GLN A 191 58.16 4.73 5.11
C GLN A 191 59.39 4.79 6.02
N GLU A 192 59.62 3.66 6.71
CA GLU A 192 60.92 3.47 7.39
C GLU A 192 62.00 3.31 6.32
N GLY A 193 63.03 4.22 6.38
CA GLY A 193 64.25 4.19 5.61
C GLY A 193 65.32 3.31 6.27
#